data_e7031cbf1d3d30bd53dbfeb13395c537
#
_entry.id   e7031cbf1d3d30bd53dbfeb13395c537
#
_cell.length_a   1.000
_cell.length_b   1.000
_cell.length_c   1.000
_cell.angle_alpha   90.00
_cell.angle_beta   90.00
_cell.angle_gamma   90.00
#
_symmetry.space_group_name_H-M   'P 1'
#
loop_
_entity.id
_entity.type
_entity.pdbx_description
1 polymer ?
#
loop_
_entity_poly.entity_id
_entity_poly.type
_entity_poly.pdbx_seq_one_letter_code
_entity_poly.pdbx_strand_id
1 'polypeptide(L)'
;MVDEGARRVTVVLLRHGPAEGRDPTRWPEDRDRPLSTRGTAQTRRAARGLVGLLDGVDHLASGPAARSQRTAEIVGQAVRPARRVATWPELDIDRPAPPILARVRRELAVRETAVLVGHDPVLSELIGLALTGEGAAVARLTKAGAAALEFPASVRPGSGRLLWLLTRKQLAELRG
;
A
#
# COMPACT_ATOMS: atom_id res chain seq x y z
N MET A 1 29.95 14.67 6.18
CA MET A 1 28.56 14.21 6.48
C MET A 1 27.86 14.05 5.16
N VAL A 2 27.71 12.84 4.67
CA VAL A 2 26.85 12.56 3.51
C VAL A 2 25.42 12.71 3.98
N ASP A 3 24.67 13.56 3.29
CA ASP A 3 23.24 13.80 3.52
C ASP A 3 22.48 12.44 3.46
N GLU A 4 22.13 11.89 4.61
CA GLU A 4 21.34 10.65 4.71
C GLU A 4 19.95 10.79 4.05
N GLY A 5 19.46 12.01 3.81
CA GLY A 5 18.26 12.29 3.06
C GLY A 5 18.39 12.03 1.54
N ALA A 6 19.62 11.87 1.03
CA ALA A 6 19.88 11.78 -0.40
C ALA A 6 19.62 10.41 -1.05
N ARG A 7 19.48 9.32 -0.28
CA ARG A 7 19.39 7.94 -0.80
C ARG A 7 18.27 7.12 -0.14
N ARG A 8 17.04 7.60 -0.19
CA ARG A 8 15.91 6.89 0.39
C ARG A 8 14.94 6.39 -0.68
N VAL A 9 14.32 5.24 -0.43
CA VAL A 9 13.15 4.74 -1.14
C VAL A 9 11.99 4.79 -0.16
N THR A 10 10.85 5.34 -0.57
CA THR A 10 9.64 5.39 0.25
C THR A 10 8.60 4.43 -0.30
N VAL A 11 8.05 3.58 0.58
CA VAL A 11 7.00 2.63 0.22
C VAL A 11 5.80 2.85 1.11
N VAL A 12 4.69 3.22 0.51
CA VAL A 12 3.40 3.33 1.19
C VAL A 12 2.60 2.06 0.95
N LEU A 13 2.29 1.34 2.01
CA LEU A 13 1.45 0.15 2.00
C LEU A 13 0.03 0.56 2.33
N LEU A 14 -0.90 0.34 1.41
CA LEU A 14 -2.30 0.69 1.55
C LEU A 14 -3.16 -0.57 1.49
N ARG A 15 -3.90 -0.88 2.54
CA ARG A 15 -4.87 -1.97 2.48
C ARG A 15 -6.08 -1.54 1.65
N HIS A 16 -6.59 -2.44 0.79
CA HIS A 16 -7.79 -2.16 0.01
C HIS A 16 -8.94 -1.61 0.86
N GLY A 17 -9.81 -0.82 0.24
CA GLY A 17 -10.99 -0.24 0.88
C GLY A 17 -12.03 -1.29 1.34
N PRO A 18 -13.04 -0.88 2.11
CA PRO A 18 -14.15 -1.76 2.51
C PRO A 18 -14.89 -2.32 1.27
N ALA A 19 -14.93 -3.65 1.18
CA ALA A 19 -15.60 -4.38 0.12
C ALA A 19 -17.00 -4.79 0.50
N GLU A 20 -17.80 -5.25 -0.47
CA GLU A 20 -19.09 -5.90 -0.27
C GLU A 20 -18.98 -7.06 0.72
N GLY A 21 -20.09 -7.50 1.29
CA GLY A 21 -20.15 -8.70 2.14
C GLY A 21 -19.70 -9.95 1.39
N ARG A 22 -19.14 -10.93 2.13
CA ARG A 22 -18.80 -12.21 1.51
C ARG A 22 -20.09 -12.94 1.16
N ASP A 23 -20.30 -13.16 -0.12
CA ASP A 23 -21.47 -13.86 -0.67
C ASP A 23 -21.01 -14.75 -1.82
N PRO A 24 -20.80 -16.06 -1.58
CA PRO A 24 -20.33 -16.98 -2.61
C PRO A 24 -21.31 -17.15 -3.79
N THR A 25 -22.59 -16.81 -3.60
CA THR A 25 -23.58 -16.83 -4.69
C THR A 25 -23.36 -15.68 -5.65
N ARG A 26 -23.06 -14.48 -5.14
CA ARG A 26 -22.79 -13.28 -5.94
C ARG A 26 -21.34 -13.20 -6.42
N TRP A 27 -20.42 -13.69 -5.59
CA TRP A 27 -18.98 -13.63 -5.82
C TRP A 27 -18.39 -15.03 -5.58
N PRO A 28 -18.56 -15.99 -6.52
CA PRO A 28 -17.99 -17.34 -6.40
C PRO A 28 -16.50 -17.31 -6.09
N GLU A 29 -15.77 -16.43 -6.77
CA GLU A 29 -14.38 -16.14 -6.49
C GLU A 29 -14.27 -14.87 -5.60
N ASP A 30 -13.70 -15.01 -4.40
CA ASP A 30 -13.51 -13.85 -3.48
C ASP A 30 -12.69 -12.71 -4.11
N ARG A 31 -11.87 -13.04 -5.09
CA ARG A 31 -11.09 -12.09 -5.89
C ARG A 31 -11.98 -11.07 -6.61
N ASP A 32 -13.14 -11.46 -7.09
CA ASP A 32 -14.05 -10.64 -7.89
C ASP A 32 -14.94 -9.72 -7.03
N ARG A 33 -14.92 -9.91 -5.72
CA ARG A 33 -15.71 -9.11 -4.77
C ARG A 33 -15.26 -7.64 -4.78
N PRO A 34 -16.16 -6.71 -5.19
CA PRO A 34 -15.80 -5.30 -5.35
C PRO A 34 -15.80 -4.52 -4.04
N LEU A 35 -15.35 -3.27 -4.09
CA LEU A 35 -15.63 -2.31 -3.03
C LEU A 35 -17.15 -2.09 -2.92
N SER A 36 -17.64 -1.93 -1.69
CA SER A 36 -19.01 -1.45 -1.49
C SER A 36 -19.13 0.04 -1.87
N THR A 37 -20.35 0.50 -2.11
CA THR A 37 -20.64 1.92 -2.37
C THR A 37 -20.08 2.81 -1.25
N ARG A 38 -20.36 2.42 0.01
CA ARG A 38 -19.82 3.11 1.19
C ARG A 38 -18.30 3.02 1.26
N GLY A 39 -17.73 1.84 0.94
CA GLY A 39 -16.29 1.61 0.91
C GLY A 39 -15.59 2.49 -0.13
N THR A 40 -16.18 2.64 -1.30
CA THR A 40 -15.70 3.55 -2.36
C THR A 40 -15.62 4.99 -1.87
N ALA A 41 -16.69 5.50 -1.24
CA ALA A 41 -16.71 6.85 -0.69
C ALA A 41 -15.68 7.04 0.44
N GLN A 42 -15.52 6.05 1.30
CA GLN A 42 -14.53 6.08 2.38
C GLN A 42 -13.08 6.03 1.85
N THR A 43 -12.83 5.23 0.81
CA THR A 43 -11.52 5.15 0.15
C THR A 43 -11.15 6.49 -0.50
N ARG A 44 -12.11 7.15 -1.17
CA ARG A 44 -11.88 8.50 -1.74
C ARG A 44 -11.49 9.53 -0.69
N ARG A 45 -12.12 9.50 0.49
CA ARG A 45 -11.76 10.42 1.59
C ARG A 45 -10.35 10.14 2.11
N ALA A 46 -10.00 8.88 2.34
CA ALA A 46 -8.66 8.50 2.76
C ALA A 46 -7.59 8.86 1.71
N ALA A 47 -7.88 8.65 0.42
CA ALA A 47 -6.97 8.98 -0.67
C ALA A 47 -6.66 10.49 -0.74
N ARG A 48 -7.64 11.36 -0.45
CA ARG A 48 -7.39 12.81 -0.38
C ARG A 48 -6.44 13.19 0.75
N GLY A 49 -6.62 12.59 1.93
CA GLY A 49 -5.69 12.82 3.04
C GLY A 49 -4.29 12.28 2.78
N LEU A 50 -4.18 11.19 2.01
CA LEU A 50 -2.89 10.63 1.64
C LEU A 50 -2.05 11.60 0.79
N VAL A 51 -2.69 12.42 -0.06
CA VAL A 51 -1.99 13.41 -0.90
C VAL A 51 -1.15 14.37 -0.06
N GLY A 52 -1.69 14.84 1.07
CA GLY A 52 -0.97 15.79 1.95
C GLY A 52 0.24 15.19 2.70
N LEU A 53 0.43 13.88 2.63
CA LEU A 53 1.55 13.17 3.26
C LEU A 53 2.69 12.81 2.30
N LEU A 54 2.52 13.05 0.99
CA LEU A 54 3.43 12.60 -0.06
C LEU A 54 3.86 13.77 -0.93
N ASP A 55 5.16 13.92 -1.13
CA ASP A 55 5.73 14.92 -2.05
C ASP A 55 5.56 14.55 -3.53
N GLY A 56 5.12 13.33 -3.81
CA GLY A 56 4.86 12.76 -5.13
C GLY A 56 4.79 11.24 -5.06
N VAL A 57 4.34 10.63 -6.13
CA VAL A 57 4.26 9.17 -6.29
C VAL A 57 4.80 8.79 -7.66
N ASP A 58 5.85 7.98 -7.69
CA ASP A 58 6.44 7.49 -8.94
C ASP A 58 5.76 6.22 -9.41
N HIS A 59 5.45 5.31 -8.49
CA HIS A 59 4.83 4.03 -8.76
C HIS A 59 3.55 3.86 -7.96
N LEU A 60 2.53 3.35 -8.61
CA LEU A 60 1.31 2.86 -7.96
C LEU A 60 1.03 1.46 -8.49
N ALA A 61 0.96 0.50 -7.59
CA ALA A 61 0.66 -0.88 -7.94
C ALA A 61 -0.42 -1.49 -7.05
N SER A 62 -1.16 -2.46 -7.58
CA SER A 62 -2.15 -3.23 -6.81
C SER A 62 -2.06 -4.72 -7.09
N GLY A 63 -2.56 -5.53 -6.17
CA GLY A 63 -2.92 -6.91 -6.45
C GLY A 63 -4.07 -7.01 -7.49
N PRO A 64 -4.25 -8.20 -8.10
CA PRO A 64 -5.25 -8.40 -9.16
C PRO A 64 -6.71 -8.47 -8.66
N ALA A 65 -6.96 -8.55 -7.35
CA ALA A 65 -8.33 -8.59 -6.82
C ALA A 65 -9.08 -7.29 -7.10
N ALA A 66 -10.35 -7.39 -7.52
CA ALA A 66 -11.20 -6.26 -7.94
C ALA A 66 -11.20 -5.10 -6.94
N ARG A 67 -11.32 -5.39 -5.62
CA ARG A 67 -11.28 -4.37 -4.58
C ARG A 67 -9.94 -3.65 -4.45
N SER A 68 -8.82 -4.35 -4.73
CA SER A 68 -7.49 -3.74 -4.71
C SER A 68 -7.27 -2.86 -5.94
N GLN A 69 -7.64 -3.33 -7.13
CA GLN A 69 -7.58 -2.55 -8.36
C GLN A 69 -8.43 -1.29 -8.26
N ARG A 70 -9.68 -1.42 -7.77
CA ARG A 70 -10.55 -0.25 -7.59
C ARG A 70 -10.02 0.73 -6.55
N THR A 71 -9.39 0.24 -5.49
CA THR A 71 -8.71 1.11 -4.51
C THR A 71 -7.56 1.87 -5.17
N ALA A 72 -6.72 1.19 -5.95
CA ALA A 72 -5.60 1.81 -6.65
C ALA A 72 -6.06 2.85 -7.69
N GLU A 73 -7.13 2.59 -8.42
CA GLU A 73 -7.73 3.59 -9.33
C GLU A 73 -8.14 4.87 -8.59
N ILE A 74 -8.83 4.73 -7.45
CA ILE A 74 -9.26 5.87 -6.63
C ILE A 74 -8.06 6.65 -6.09
N VAL A 75 -7.04 5.94 -5.59
CA VAL A 75 -5.80 6.55 -5.10
C VAL A 75 -5.06 7.23 -6.24
N GLY A 76 -4.94 6.58 -7.41
CA GLY A 76 -4.28 7.13 -8.58
C GLY A 76 -4.91 8.43 -9.08
N GLN A 77 -6.24 8.56 -9.00
CA GLN A 77 -6.94 9.81 -9.31
C GLN A 77 -6.56 10.95 -8.34
N ALA A 78 -6.24 10.64 -7.09
CA ALA A 78 -5.86 11.62 -6.09
C ALA A 78 -4.36 11.97 -6.17
N VAL A 79 -3.47 10.97 -6.15
CA VAL A 79 -2.01 11.17 -6.06
C VAL A 79 -1.33 11.41 -7.41
N ARG A 80 -2.00 11.09 -8.53
CA ARG A 80 -1.51 11.29 -9.92
C ARG A 80 -0.09 10.75 -10.11
N PRO A 81 0.12 9.41 -10.05
CA PRO A 81 1.44 8.83 -10.10
C PRO A 81 2.14 9.13 -11.45
N ALA A 82 3.46 9.27 -11.42
CA ALA A 82 4.26 9.55 -12.61
C ALA A 82 4.16 8.43 -13.67
N ARG A 83 3.96 7.18 -13.23
CA ARG A 83 3.82 6.01 -14.10
C ARG A 83 2.39 5.46 -14.06
N ARG A 84 2.02 4.68 -15.07
CA ARG A 84 0.71 4.00 -15.11
C ARG A 84 0.58 3.04 -13.92
N VAL A 85 -0.65 2.91 -13.40
CA VAL A 85 -0.97 1.93 -12.35
C VAL A 85 -0.66 0.53 -12.86
N ALA A 86 0.16 -0.20 -12.10
CA ALA A 86 0.57 -1.56 -12.43
C ALA A 86 -0.19 -2.61 -11.61
N THR A 87 -0.35 -3.81 -12.16
CA THR A 87 -0.81 -4.97 -11.39
C THR A 87 0.38 -5.84 -11.03
N TRP A 88 0.56 -6.05 -9.73
CA TRP A 88 1.60 -6.92 -9.18
C TRP A 88 0.97 -8.20 -8.61
N PRO A 89 1.18 -9.37 -9.25
CA PRO A 89 0.62 -10.63 -8.75
C PRO A 89 1.05 -10.97 -7.31
N GLU A 90 2.20 -10.46 -6.88
CA GLU A 90 2.72 -10.65 -5.53
C GLU A 90 1.86 -9.98 -4.44
N LEU A 91 1.08 -8.96 -4.81
CA LEU A 91 0.13 -8.25 -3.92
C LEU A 91 -1.25 -8.94 -3.85
N ASP A 92 -1.40 -10.12 -4.44
CA ASP A 92 -2.66 -10.88 -4.40
C ASP A 92 -2.93 -11.47 -3.00
N ILE A 93 -4.14 -11.99 -2.83
CA ILE A 93 -4.59 -12.67 -1.61
C ILE A 93 -3.69 -13.89 -1.35
N ASP A 94 -3.34 -14.12 -0.10
CA ASP A 94 -2.57 -15.28 0.38
C ASP A 94 -1.17 -15.44 -0.26
N ARG A 95 -0.58 -14.34 -0.71
CA ARG A 95 0.81 -14.35 -1.18
C ARG A 95 1.78 -13.98 -0.05
N PRO A 96 3.01 -14.55 -0.06
CA PRO A 96 4.00 -14.21 0.96
C PRO A 96 4.60 -12.80 0.76
N ALA A 97 5.05 -12.18 1.84
CA ALA A 97 5.63 -10.84 1.83
C ALA A 97 7.01 -10.70 1.12
N PRO A 98 7.96 -11.67 1.22
CA PRO A 98 9.31 -11.49 0.67
C PRO A 98 9.38 -11.17 -0.83
N PRO A 99 8.58 -11.79 -1.73
CA PRO A 99 8.58 -11.44 -3.15
C PRO A 99 8.19 -9.98 -3.43
N ILE A 100 7.31 -9.39 -2.60
CA ILE A 100 6.92 -7.97 -2.73
C ILE A 100 8.13 -7.08 -2.44
N LEU A 101 8.84 -7.34 -1.35
CA LEU A 101 10.03 -6.57 -0.98
C LEU A 101 11.15 -6.70 -2.03
N ALA A 102 11.35 -7.91 -2.57
CA ALA A 102 12.30 -8.16 -3.66
C ALA A 102 11.92 -7.36 -4.92
N ARG A 103 10.63 -7.27 -5.24
CA ARG A 103 10.15 -6.48 -6.37
C ARG A 103 10.34 -4.99 -6.16
N VAL A 104 10.02 -4.47 -4.98
CA VAL A 104 10.29 -3.08 -4.61
C VAL A 104 11.76 -2.74 -4.84
N ARG A 105 12.69 -3.59 -4.37
CA ARG A 105 14.14 -3.41 -4.56
C ARG A 105 14.56 -3.36 -6.03
N ARG A 106 13.87 -4.10 -6.90
CA ARG A 106 14.18 -4.17 -8.34
C ARG A 106 13.58 -3.00 -9.12
N GLU A 107 12.37 -2.58 -8.78
CA GLU A 107 11.59 -1.62 -9.56
C GLU A 107 11.84 -0.16 -9.16
N LEU A 108 12.18 0.10 -7.89
CA LEU A 108 12.31 1.47 -7.38
C LEU A 108 13.77 1.93 -7.36
N ALA A 109 14.00 3.09 -7.94
CA ALA A 109 15.26 3.82 -7.82
C ALA A 109 15.30 4.63 -6.51
N VAL A 110 16.48 5.10 -6.18
CA VAL A 110 16.70 6.03 -5.06
C VAL A 110 15.89 7.30 -5.25
N ARG A 111 15.24 7.78 -4.19
CA ARG A 111 14.32 8.92 -4.12
C ARG A 111 12.93 8.66 -4.71
N GLU A 112 12.65 7.47 -5.20
CA GLU A 112 11.31 7.15 -5.68
C GLU A 112 10.38 6.76 -4.52
N THR A 113 9.10 7.10 -4.71
CA THR A 113 7.99 6.75 -3.82
C THR A 113 7.03 5.80 -4.53
N ALA A 114 6.73 4.67 -3.90
CA ALA A 114 5.72 3.74 -4.37
C ALA A 114 4.53 3.68 -3.42
N VAL A 115 3.32 3.56 -3.96
CA VAL A 115 2.11 3.17 -3.23
C VAL A 115 1.72 1.76 -3.68
N LEU A 116 1.64 0.83 -2.74
CA LEU A 116 1.30 -0.57 -2.98
C LEU A 116 -0.04 -0.90 -2.32
N VAL A 117 -1.01 -1.29 -3.12
CA VAL A 117 -2.37 -1.64 -2.65
C VAL A 117 -2.54 -3.14 -2.61
N GLY A 118 -2.84 -3.66 -1.44
CA GLY A 118 -2.96 -5.11 -1.24
C GLY A 118 -3.93 -5.49 -0.12
N HIS A 119 -3.66 -6.65 0.45
CA HIS A 119 -4.48 -7.33 1.45
C HIS A 119 -3.72 -7.48 2.78
N ASP A 120 -4.47 -7.70 3.84
CA ASP A 120 -3.98 -8.16 5.11
C ASP A 120 -4.28 -9.68 5.22
N PRO A 121 -3.35 -10.52 5.75
CA PRO A 121 -2.20 -10.16 6.58
C PRO A 121 -0.91 -9.81 5.83
N VAL A 122 -0.78 -10.06 4.52
CA VAL A 122 0.49 -9.92 3.80
C VAL A 122 1.13 -8.53 3.93
N LEU A 123 0.34 -7.44 3.93
CA LEU A 123 0.89 -6.10 4.12
C LEU A 123 1.40 -5.88 5.55
N SER A 124 0.72 -6.43 6.55
CA SER A 124 1.20 -6.39 7.95
C SER A 124 2.47 -7.22 8.15
N GLU A 125 2.58 -8.37 7.50
CA GLU A 125 3.80 -9.18 7.45
C GLU A 125 4.94 -8.47 6.72
N LEU A 126 4.63 -7.74 5.63
CA LEU A 126 5.62 -6.93 4.91
C LEU A 126 6.16 -5.78 5.76
N ILE A 127 5.32 -5.15 6.60
CA ILE A 127 5.79 -4.18 7.59
C ILE A 127 6.77 -4.86 8.55
N GLY A 128 6.41 -6.01 9.11
CA GLY A 128 7.28 -6.77 10.02
C GLY A 128 8.62 -7.13 9.36
N LEU A 129 8.56 -7.70 8.16
CA LEU A 129 9.76 -8.07 7.38
C LEU A 129 10.67 -6.85 7.13
N ALA A 130 10.09 -5.71 6.76
CA ALA A 130 10.84 -4.49 6.51
C ALA A 130 11.53 -3.95 7.77
N LEU A 131 10.84 -3.98 8.91
CA LEU A 131 11.33 -3.37 10.16
C LEU A 131 12.28 -4.29 10.95
N THR A 132 11.97 -5.58 11.02
CA THR A 132 12.66 -6.52 11.90
C THR A 132 13.52 -7.54 11.15
N GLY A 133 13.30 -7.72 9.86
CA GLY A 133 13.90 -8.81 9.08
C GLY A 133 13.09 -10.11 9.13
N GLU A 134 12.04 -10.16 9.96
CA GLU A 134 11.17 -11.32 10.14
C GLU A 134 9.75 -11.00 9.64
N GLY A 135 9.08 -11.98 9.03
CA GLY A 135 7.74 -11.82 8.47
C GLY A 135 6.60 -11.81 9.51
N ALA A 136 6.91 -11.60 10.79
CA ALA A 136 5.87 -11.49 11.82
C ALA A 136 5.12 -10.16 11.69
N ALA A 137 3.78 -10.20 11.79
CA ALA A 137 2.96 -9.00 11.75
C ALA A 137 3.14 -8.18 13.04
N VAL A 138 3.90 -7.08 12.98
CA VAL A 138 4.16 -6.16 14.11
C VAL A 138 3.17 -4.99 14.15
N ALA A 139 2.37 -4.81 13.11
CA ALA A 139 1.36 -3.77 12.99
C ALA A 139 0.20 -4.27 12.14
N ARG A 140 -1.01 -3.71 12.34
CA ARG A 140 -2.21 -4.09 11.58
C ARG A 140 -2.73 -2.91 10.77
N LEU A 141 -2.89 -3.11 9.46
CA LEU A 141 -3.53 -2.14 8.58
C LEU A 141 -5.06 -2.29 8.60
N THR A 142 -5.77 -1.21 8.87
CA THR A 142 -7.23 -1.17 8.70
C THR A 142 -7.59 -1.03 7.21
N LYS A 143 -8.81 -1.44 6.82
CA LYS A 143 -9.28 -1.25 5.43
C LYS A 143 -9.21 0.23 5.02
N ALA A 144 -8.57 0.53 3.90
CA ALA A 144 -8.19 1.87 3.42
C ALA A 144 -7.31 2.66 4.41
N GLY A 145 -6.65 2.00 5.37
CA GLY A 145 -5.56 2.54 6.15
C GLY A 145 -4.24 2.30 5.45
N ALA A 146 -3.22 3.06 5.82
CA ALA A 146 -1.91 3.00 5.19
C ALA A 146 -0.76 3.14 6.20
N ALA A 147 0.41 2.64 5.81
CA ALA A 147 1.68 2.84 6.51
C ALA A 147 2.75 3.25 5.51
N ALA A 148 3.62 4.18 5.88
CA ALA A 148 4.79 4.53 5.09
C ALA A 148 6.05 3.97 5.72
N LEU A 149 6.85 3.32 4.88
CA LEU A 149 8.16 2.78 5.20
C LEU A 149 9.21 3.55 4.41
N GLU A 150 10.32 3.85 5.04
CA GLU A 150 11.50 4.42 4.41
C GLU A 150 12.65 3.42 4.46
N PHE A 151 13.38 3.31 3.35
CA PHE A 151 14.61 2.52 3.26
C PHE A 151 15.77 3.46 2.94
N PRO A 152 16.63 3.78 3.92
CA PRO A 152 17.61 4.87 3.78
C PRO A 152 18.80 4.53 2.85
N ALA A 153 19.09 3.25 2.64
CA ALA A 153 20.24 2.85 1.81
C ALA A 153 19.86 1.83 0.73
N SER A 154 19.18 0.77 1.10
CA SER A 154 18.74 -0.30 0.19
C SER A 154 17.53 -1.02 0.75
N VAL A 155 16.63 -1.44 -0.13
CA VAL A 155 15.44 -2.21 0.26
C VAL A 155 15.82 -3.64 0.58
N ARG A 156 15.89 -3.96 1.88
CA ARG A 156 16.22 -5.31 2.41
C ARG A 156 15.39 -5.59 3.67
N PRO A 157 15.16 -6.87 4.03
CA PRO A 157 14.59 -7.21 5.32
C PRO A 157 15.37 -6.56 6.46
N GLY A 158 14.66 -6.01 7.45
CA GLY A 158 15.23 -5.38 8.62
C GLY A 158 15.91 -4.02 8.40
N SER A 159 15.84 -3.45 7.18
CA SER A 159 16.47 -2.15 6.86
C SER A 159 15.48 -0.99 6.77
N GLY A 160 14.20 -1.27 6.94
CA GLY A 160 13.14 -0.26 6.85
C GLY A 160 12.96 0.52 8.15
N ARG A 161 12.42 1.71 8.02
CA ARG A 161 11.97 2.56 9.13
C ARG A 161 10.49 2.90 8.91
N LEU A 162 9.67 2.78 9.95
CA LEU A 162 8.28 3.20 9.89
C LEU A 162 8.22 4.73 10.05
N LEU A 163 7.72 5.42 9.05
CA LEU A 163 7.50 6.86 9.12
C LEU A 163 6.17 7.19 9.80
N TRP A 164 5.10 6.50 9.39
CA TRP A 164 3.77 6.62 9.98
C TRP A 164 2.90 5.41 9.66
N LEU A 165 1.87 5.19 10.48
CA LEU A 165 0.80 4.23 10.28
C LEU A 165 -0.51 4.90 10.66
N LEU A 166 -1.42 5.02 9.71
CA LEU A 166 -2.67 5.74 9.87
C LEU A 166 -3.87 4.88 9.48
N THR A 167 -4.90 4.97 10.28
CA THR A 167 -6.20 4.38 9.98
C THR A 167 -6.90 5.19 8.88
N ARG A 168 -7.88 4.58 8.22
CA ARG A 168 -8.74 5.28 7.26
C ARG A 168 -9.38 6.56 7.85
N LYS A 169 -9.77 6.53 9.13
CA LYS A 169 -10.38 7.69 9.79
C LYS A 169 -9.39 8.83 9.91
N GLN A 170 -8.20 8.54 10.41
CA GLN A 170 -7.14 9.54 10.53
C GLN A 170 -6.75 10.13 9.16
N LEU A 171 -6.58 9.28 8.13
CA LEU A 171 -6.34 9.77 6.76
C LEU A 171 -7.46 10.70 6.28
N ALA A 172 -8.73 10.36 6.54
CA ALA A 172 -9.87 11.17 6.11
C ALA A 172 -9.99 12.52 6.83
N GLU A 173 -9.34 12.69 7.98
CA GLU A 173 -9.30 13.92 8.78
C GLU A 173 -8.16 14.86 8.33
N LEU A 174 -7.14 14.33 7.65
CA LEU A 174 -6.08 15.15 7.06
C LEU A 174 -6.64 15.95 5.90
N ARG A 175 -6.34 17.24 5.89
CA ARG A 175 -6.66 18.13 4.78
C ARG A 175 -5.50 18.07 3.78
N GLY A 176 -5.80 17.61 2.58
CA GLY A 176 -4.86 17.69 1.46
C GLY A 176 -4.79 19.12 0.92
#